data_3eb34c8f607f94fb2b83298cf791d7ea
#
_entry.id   3eb34c8f607f94fb2b83298cf791d7ea
#
_cell.length_a   1.000
_cell.length_b   1.000
_cell.length_c   1.000
_cell.angle_alpha   90.00
_cell.angle_beta   90.00
_cell.angle_gamma   90.00
#
_symmetry.space_group_name_H-M   'P 1'
#
loop_
_entity.id
_entity.type
_entity.pdbx_description
1 polymer ?
#
loop_
_entity_poly.entity_id
_entity_poly.type
_entity_poly.pdbx_seq_one_letter_code
_entity_poly.pdbx_strand_id
1 'polypeptide(L)'
;MRRSSHKEDSIMKKLKFSVIGIQHGHIYGMCQDLIKAGGELVSAYDKDEKARAEFAKKYPDVKIASSENEILEDQSVSLVTGAAITSERADIGIRVMKSGKDYFVDKGPFTTLSQLEEVKKVIAETGRKYMVCYSERLQSEASELAGIYLKEGRIGKVLQYIGMGPHRLSAPARPEWFFKKEQYGGIISDICSHQFEQFLYFTGETDAKVNFARVSNFAHPEYPEFEDFGEVSLTGANGTSGYMKVDWFTPDGLASWGDVRCFIIGTDGFMELRKNLDITGAKPGGDHIFITTNGKPTEYINATDKIGHPFFEAFIDDCINRTENAMTQAHCLKAAELTLLAQDFADKNK
;
A
#
# COMPACT_ATOMS: atom_id res chain seq x y z
N MET A 1 27.40 -7.87 50.45
CA MET A 1 26.68 -6.78 49.79
C MET A 1 26.16 -7.29 48.44
N ARG A 2 24.90 -7.70 48.37
CA ARG A 2 24.22 -8.09 47.14
C ARG A 2 23.63 -6.83 46.51
N ARG A 3 24.12 -6.46 45.31
CA ARG A 3 23.48 -5.43 44.50
C ARG A 3 22.29 -6.07 43.80
N SER A 4 21.09 -5.67 44.19
CA SER A 4 19.85 -5.96 43.48
C SER A 4 19.83 -5.11 42.20
N SER A 5 19.92 -5.76 41.05
CA SER A 5 19.61 -5.12 39.76
C SER A 5 18.08 -5.02 39.63
N HIS A 6 17.55 -3.86 39.93
CA HIS A 6 16.21 -3.52 39.50
C HIS A 6 16.29 -3.32 37.98
N LYS A 7 15.85 -4.32 37.20
CA LYS A 7 15.35 -4.09 35.85
C LYS A 7 14.03 -3.39 36.05
N GLU A 8 14.02 -2.09 35.85
CA GLU A 8 12.79 -1.38 35.54
C GLU A 8 12.25 -1.95 34.22
N ASP A 9 11.21 -2.78 34.31
CA ASP A 9 10.34 -3.08 33.20
C ASP A 9 9.66 -1.75 32.83
N SER A 10 10.27 -1.00 31.93
CA SER A 10 9.56 0.08 31.23
C SER A 10 8.44 -0.59 30.45
N ILE A 11 7.23 -0.48 30.95
CA ILE A 11 6.02 -0.82 30.20
C ILE A 11 6.07 0.06 28.95
N MET A 12 6.55 -0.49 27.84
CA MET A 12 6.51 0.19 26.54
C MET A 12 5.04 0.54 26.28
N LYS A 13 4.75 1.82 26.25
CA LYS A 13 3.40 2.32 26.01
C LYS A 13 2.98 1.84 24.62
N LYS A 14 2.08 0.84 24.55
CA LYS A 14 1.56 0.33 23.29
C LYS A 14 0.90 1.47 22.53
N LEU A 15 1.20 1.58 21.24
CA LEU A 15 0.49 2.53 20.37
C LEU A 15 -0.96 2.07 20.22
N LYS A 16 -1.90 2.90 20.68
CA LYS A 16 -3.34 2.66 20.46
C LYS A 16 -3.77 3.22 19.12
N PHE A 17 -4.48 2.39 18.36
CA PHE A 17 -5.04 2.82 17.09
C PHE A 17 -6.52 2.46 16.98
N SER A 18 -7.23 3.21 16.14
CA SER A 18 -8.64 2.99 15.80
C SER A 18 -8.84 2.97 14.30
N VAL A 19 -10.02 2.54 13.86
CA VAL A 19 -10.39 2.45 12.46
C VAL A 19 -11.48 3.46 12.13
N ILE A 20 -11.29 4.23 11.05
CA ILE A 20 -12.34 5.05 10.43
C ILE A 20 -12.39 4.70 8.94
N GLY A 21 -13.53 4.10 8.51
CA GLY A 21 -13.73 3.62 7.14
C GLY A 21 -13.35 2.15 6.95
N ILE A 22 -14.36 1.31 6.63
CA ILE A 22 -14.28 -0.16 6.57
C ILE A 22 -14.78 -0.67 5.21
N GLN A 23 -14.87 0.18 4.19
CA GLN A 23 -15.52 -0.12 2.91
C GLN A 23 -14.68 -1.04 1.99
N HIS A 24 -13.37 -1.15 2.23
CA HIS A 24 -12.49 -2.04 1.48
C HIS A 24 -11.89 -3.14 2.37
N GLY A 25 -11.85 -4.37 1.88
CA GLY A 25 -11.41 -5.54 2.65
C GLY A 25 -9.96 -5.51 3.14
N HIS A 26 -9.10 -4.65 2.58
CA HIS A 26 -7.71 -4.48 3.03
C HIS A 26 -7.60 -4.05 4.49
N ILE A 27 -8.63 -3.40 5.04
CA ILE A 27 -8.63 -2.98 6.46
C ILE A 27 -8.31 -4.12 7.42
N TYR A 28 -8.78 -5.33 7.11
CA TYR A 28 -8.53 -6.49 7.98
C TYR A 28 -7.06 -6.89 8.02
N GLY A 29 -6.38 -6.88 6.87
CA GLY A 29 -4.94 -7.12 6.79
C GLY A 29 -4.14 -6.01 7.47
N MET A 30 -4.49 -4.75 7.24
CA MET A 30 -3.86 -3.59 7.88
C MET A 30 -3.96 -3.66 9.41
N CYS A 31 -5.14 -3.94 9.95
CA CYS A 31 -5.34 -4.13 11.39
C CYS A 31 -4.51 -5.31 11.93
N GLN A 32 -4.51 -6.45 11.23
CA GLN A 32 -3.77 -7.64 11.64
C GLN A 32 -2.27 -7.36 11.74
N ASP A 33 -1.68 -6.68 10.76
CA ASP A 33 -0.25 -6.37 10.76
C ASP A 33 0.12 -5.32 11.81
N LEU A 34 -0.72 -4.29 12.01
CA LEU A 34 -0.54 -3.34 13.10
C LEU A 34 -0.61 -4.02 14.48
N ILE A 35 -1.53 -4.97 14.68
CA ILE A 35 -1.64 -5.74 15.93
C ILE A 35 -0.40 -6.62 16.13
N LYS A 36 0.06 -7.34 15.09
CA LYS A 36 1.28 -8.14 15.14
C LYS A 36 2.52 -7.32 15.47
N ALA A 37 2.57 -6.08 14.95
CA ALA A 37 3.63 -5.12 15.24
C ALA A 37 3.54 -4.48 16.64
N GLY A 38 2.60 -4.90 17.49
CA GLY A 38 2.46 -4.42 18.87
C GLY A 38 1.46 -3.28 19.07
N GLY A 39 0.74 -2.85 18.03
CA GLY A 39 -0.37 -1.90 18.16
C GLY A 39 -1.57 -2.49 18.89
N GLU A 40 -2.36 -1.65 19.55
CA GLU A 40 -3.61 -2.01 20.24
C GLU A 40 -4.80 -1.41 19.50
N LEU A 41 -5.62 -2.25 18.88
CA LEU A 41 -6.87 -1.83 18.23
C LEU A 41 -7.94 -1.56 19.29
N VAL A 42 -8.39 -0.31 19.38
CA VAL A 42 -9.27 0.15 20.46
C VAL A 42 -10.72 0.24 20.01
N SER A 43 -10.96 0.87 18.85
CA SER A 43 -12.31 1.12 18.36
C SER A 43 -12.36 1.22 16.84
N ALA A 44 -13.58 1.11 16.28
CA ALA A 44 -13.82 1.22 14.85
C ALA A 44 -15.14 1.95 14.56
N TYR A 45 -15.15 2.71 13.47
CA TYR A 45 -16.33 3.38 12.96
C TYR A 45 -16.38 3.35 11.43
N ASP A 46 -17.56 3.19 10.90
CA ASP A 46 -17.94 3.46 9.52
C ASP A 46 -19.36 4.02 9.50
N LYS A 47 -19.72 4.83 8.51
CA LYS A 47 -21.10 5.28 8.32
C LYS A 47 -22.07 4.15 7.94
N ASP A 48 -21.55 3.09 7.30
CA ASP A 48 -22.29 1.90 6.91
C ASP A 48 -22.44 0.94 8.11
N GLU A 49 -23.68 0.72 8.53
CA GLU A 49 -24.02 -0.17 9.64
C GLU A 49 -23.65 -1.63 9.36
N LYS A 50 -23.78 -2.09 8.10
CA LYS A 50 -23.43 -3.45 7.71
C LYS A 50 -21.91 -3.67 7.82
N ALA A 51 -21.12 -2.71 7.37
CA ALA A 51 -19.66 -2.77 7.49
C ALA A 51 -19.23 -2.81 8.97
N ARG A 52 -19.87 -1.99 9.84
CA ARG A 52 -19.62 -2.03 11.30
C ARG A 52 -19.95 -3.39 11.90
N ALA A 53 -21.10 -3.97 11.51
CA ALA A 53 -21.53 -5.27 12.02
C ALA A 53 -20.60 -6.42 11.60
N GLU A 54 -20.08 -6.39 10.36
CA GLU A 54 -19.10 -7.37 9.88
C GLU A 54 -17.76 -7.21 10.59
N PHE A 55 -17.31 -5.98 10.81
CA PHE A 55 -16.09 -5.70 11.55
C PHE A 55 -16.17 -6.21 13.00
N ALA A 56 -17.28 -5.97 13.68
CA ALA A 56 -17.53 -6.44 15.04
C ALA A 56 -17.50 -7.98 15.16
N LYS A 57 -17.94 -8.72 14.13
CA LYS A 57 -17.81 -10.18 14.11
C LYS A 57 -16.37 -10.64 14.05
N LYS A 58 -15.51 -9.93 13.33
CA LYS A 58 -14.10 -10.24 13.19
C LYS A 58 -13.28 -9.85 14.42
N TYR A 59 -13.67 -8.76 15.07
CA TYR A 59 -13.02 -8.18 16.24
C TYR A 59 -14.03 -7.96 17.37
N PRO A 60 -14.51 -9.04 18.05
CA PRO A 60 -15.61 -8.95 19.00
C PRO A 60 -15.30 -8.14 20.26
N ASP A 61 -14.02 -8.00 20.61
CA ASP A 61 -13.57 -7.25 21.79
C ASP A 61 -13.32 -5.76 21.47
N VAL A 62 -13.43 -5.35 20.20
CA VAL A 62 -13.19 -3.98 19.76
C VAL A 62 -14.47 -3.17 19.84
N LYS A 63 -14.41 -2.00 20.45
CA LYS A 63 -15.55 -1.10 20.57
C LYS A 63 -15.98 -0.59 19.19
N ILE A 64 -17.25 -0.74 18.85
CA ILE A 64 -17.84 -0.02 17.73
C ILE A 64 -18.27 1.37 18.22
N ALA A 65 -17.58 2.40 17.74
CA ALA A 65 -17.87 3.78 18.11
C ALA A 65 -19.22 4.23 17.52
N SER A 66 -19.90 5.12 18.22
CA SER A 66 -21.21 5.66 17.81
C SER A 66 -21.08 6.70 16.70
N SER A 67 -19.91 7.35 16.60
CA SER A 67 -19.61 8.37 15.60
C SER A 67 -18.10 8.44 15.33
N GLU A 68 -17.73 9.07 14.22
CA GLU A 68 -16.34 9.40 13.91
C GLU A 68 -15.72 10.29 14.99
N ASN A 69 -16.48 11.28 15.50
CA ASN A 69 -16.02 12.20 16.52
C ASN A 69 -15.60 11.51 17.81
N GLU A 70 -16.26 10.43 18.20
CA GLU A 70 -15.88 9.64 19.38
C GLU A 70 -14.43 9.14 19.28
N ILE A 71 -13.99 8.75 18.08
CA ILE A 71 -12.60 8.35 17.83
C ILE A 71 -11.67 9.56 17.77
N LEU A 72 -12.09 10.64 17.09
CA LEU A 72 -11.27 11.85 16.93
C LEU A 72 -10.99 12.55 18.27
N GLU A 73 -11.93 12.51 19.20
CA GLU A 73 -11.83 13.12 20.55
C GLU A 73 -11.11 12.22 21.57
N ASP A 74 -10.95 10.93 21.32
CA ASP A 74 -10.25 10.01 22.24
C ASP A 74 -8.75 10.30 22.27
N GLN A 75 -8.29 10.95 23.34
CA GLN A 75 -6.88 11.33 23.56
C GLN A 75 -5.97 10.12 23.79
N SER A 76 -6.49 8.93 24.05
CA SER A 76 -5.68 7.72 24.20
C SER A 76 -5.23 7.14 22.85
N VAL A 77 -5.93 7.46 21.76
CA VAL A 77 -5.66 7.00 20.38
C VAL A 77 -4.66 7.93 19.71
N SER A 78 -3.56 7.39 19.20
CA SER A 78 -2.50 8.14 18.52
C SER A 78 -2.48 7.96 17.01
N LEU A 79 -3.05 6.88 16.51
CA LEU A 79 -3.10 6.52 15.10
C LEU A 79 -4.53 6.12 14.70
N VAL A 80 -4.97 6.58 13.55
CA VAL A 80 -6.19 6.07 12.90
C VAL A 80 -5.79 5.39 11.59
N THR A 81 -6.33 4.19 11.35
CA THR A 81 -6.21 3.51 10.06
C THR A 81 -7.57 3.43 9.38
N GLY A 82 -7.58 3.32 8.04
CA GLY A 82 -8.85 3.25 7.32
C GLY A 82 -8.73 2.77 5.88
N ALA A 83 -9.81 2.16 5.41
CA ALA A 83 -10.01 1.73 4.04
C ALA A 83 -11.43 2.11 3.58
N ALA A 84 -11.77 3.39 3.71
CA ALA A 84 -13.01 3.98 3.24
C ALA A 84 -13.11 3.96 1.70
N ILE A 85 -14.24 4.41 1.16
CA ILE A 85 -14.37 4.73 -0.27
C ILE A 85 -13.22 5.66 -0.67
N THR A 86 -12.54 5.39 -1.79
CA THR A 86 -11.30 6.06 -2.17
C THR A 86 -11.44 7.58 -2.17
N SER A 87 -12.54 8.11 -2.71
CA SER A 87 -12.81 9.55 -2.75
C SER A 87 -12.95 10.22 -1.37
N GLU A 88 -13.22 9.46 -0.31
CA GLU A 88 -13.42 9.96 1.06
C GLU A 88 -12.14 9.93 1.91
N ARG A 89 -11.10 9.21 1.47
CA ARG A 89 -9.89 8.92 2.26
C ARG A 89 -9.10 10.18 2.65
N ALA A 90 -8.99 11.13 1.72
CA ALA A 90 -8.31 12.40 1.98
C ALA A 90 -9.00 13.21 3.08
N ASP A 91 -10.32 13.39 2.99
CA ASP A 91 -11.10 14.18 3.94
C ASP A 91 -11.08 13.56 5.35
N ILE A 92 -11.15 12.22 5.43
CA ILE A 92 -11.00 11.50 6.71
C ILE A 92 -9.61 11.78 7.28
N GLY A 93 -8.55 11.63 6.49
CA GLY A 93 -7.18 11.85 6.94
C GLY A 93 -6.94 13.29 7.41
N ILE A 94 -7.52 14.29 6.74
CA ILE A 94 -7.46 15.68 7.14
C ILE A 94 -8.09 15.87 8.52
N ARG A 95 -9.28 15.33 8.76
CA ARG A 95 -9.93 15.42 10.08
C ARG A 95 -9.14 14.70 11.16
N VAL A 96 -8.60 13.52 10.85
CA VAL A 96 -7.73 12.75 11.75
C VAL A 96 -6.48 13.54 12.13
N MET A 97 -5.77 14.10 11.16
CA MET A 97 -4.55 14.88 11.45
C MET A 97 -4.86 16.15 12.25
N LYS A 98 -5.94 16.85 11.92
CA LYS A 98 -6.41 18.04 12.68
C LYS A 98 -6.82 17.71 14.11
N SER A 99 -7.25 16.47 14.40
CA SER A 99 -7.51 16.00 15.77
C SER A 99 -6.25 15.62 16.54
N GLY A 100 -5.05 15.76 15.93
CA GLY A 100 -3.77 15.49 16.55
C GLY A 100 -3.31 14.03 16.47
N LYS A 101 -3.87 13.23 15.56
CA LYS A 101 -3.53 11.82 15.35
C LYS A 101 -2.84 11.61 13.99
N ASP A 102 -2.02 10.57 13.89
CA ASP A 102 -1.48 10.12 12.61
C ASP A 102 -2.54 9.32 11.82
N TYR A 103 -2.43 9.30 10.49
CA TYR A 103 -3.34 8.55 9.63
C TYR A 103 -2.59 7.55 8.75
N PHE A 104 -3.06 6.30 8.77
CA PHE A 104 -2.55 5.22 7.93
C PHE A 104 -3.68 4.68 7.05
N VAL A 105 -3.62 4.97 5.76
CA VAL A 105 -4.73 4.72 4.82
C VAL A 105 -4.39 3.61 3.83
N ASP A 106 -5.42 2.90 3.37
CA ASP A 106 -5.31 1.95 2.27
C ASP A 106 -4.86 2.62 0.96
N LYS A 107 -4.22 1.86 0.07
CA LYS A 107 -3.76 2.28 -1.27
C LYS A 107 -4.88 2.86 -2.13
N GLY A 108 -4.48 3.70 -3.10
CA GLY A 108 -5.39 4.62 -3.75
C GLY A 108 -5.84 5.70 -2.76
N PRO A 109 -4.89 6.45 -2.13
CA PRO A 109 -5.24 7.37 -1.04
C PRO A 109 -6.04 8.59 -1.51
N PHE A 110 -6.02 8.88 -2.81
CA PHE A 110 -6.63 10.05 -3.43
C PHE A 110 -7.26 9.72 -4.77
N THR A 111 -8.28 10.46 -5.16
CA THR A 111 -8.85 10.44 -6.50
C THR A 111 -8.47 11.66 -7.33
N THR A 112 -7.93 12.72 -6.69
CA THR A 112 -7.56 13.97 -7.36
C THR A 112 -6.26 14.58 -6.81
N LEU A 113 -5.55 15.34 -7.65
CA LEU A 113 -4.38 16.12 -7.23
C LEU A 113 -4.74 17.20 -6.18
N SER A 114 -5.95 17.76 -6.23
CA SER A 114 -6.41 18.74 -5.24
C SER A 114 -6.47 18.15 -3.83
N GLN A 115 -6.95 16.91 -3.68
CA GLN A 115 -6.95 16.20 -2.39
C GLN A 115 -5.53 16.00 -1.86
N LEU A 116 -4.59 15.62 -2.72
CA LEU A 116 -3.19 15.47 -2.34
C LEU A 116 -2.58 16.79 -1.84
N GLU A 117 -2.80 17.89 -2.55
CA GLU A 117 -2.27 19.20 -2.17
C GLU A 117 -2.87 19.70 -0.83
N GLU A 118 -4.16 19.45 -0.60
CA GLU A 118 -4.78 19.78 0.69
C GLU A 118 -4.20 18.94 1.84
N VAL A 119 -3.98 17.65 1.62
CA VAL A 119 -3.34 16.79 2.60
C VAL A 119 -1.90 17.23 2.89
N LYS A 120 -1.10 17.57 1.86
CA LYS A 120 0.26 18.14 2.04
C LYS A 120 0.26 19.39 2.93
N LYS A 121 -0.72 20.28 2.73
CA LYS A 121 -0.89 21.48 3.53
C LYS A 121 -1.18 21.13 4.99
N VAL A 122 -2.11 20.20 5.25
CA VAL A 122 -2.48 19.80 6.63
C VAL A 122 -1.33 19.07 7.32
N ILE A 123 -0.54 18.26 6.60
CA ILE A 123 0.69 17.68 7.14
C ILE A 123 1.64 18.77 7.63
N ALA A 124 1.87 19.82 6.81
CA ALA A 124 2.74 20.93 7.18
C ALA A 124 2.21 21.73 8.40
N GLU A 125 0.88 21.90 8.50
CA GLU A 125 0.23 22.59 9.60
C GLU A 125 0.27 21.82 10.92
N THR A 126 0.10 20.50 10.87
CA THR A 126 -0.10 19.66 12.06
C THR A 126 1.13 18.89 12.50
N GLY A 127 2.10 18.68 11.61
CA GLY A 127 3.22 17.78 11.81
C GLY A 127 2.83 16.31 11.97
N ARG A 128 1.58 15.94 11.56
CA ARG A 128 1.09 14.56 11.62
C ARG A 128 1.44 13.80 10.36
N LYS A 129 1.49 12.46 10.48
CA LYS A 129 1.78 11.57 9.36
C LYS A 129 0.50 11.25 8.59
N TYR A 130 0.62 11.23 7.26
CA TYR A 130 -0.35 10.63 6.35
C TYR A 130 0.35 9.53 5.57
N MET A 131 0.27 8.30 6.02
CA MET A 131 0.99 7.17 5.44
C MET A 131 0.04 6.23 4.70
N VAL A 132 0.49 5.68 3.58
CA VAL A 132 -0.31 4.80 2.70
C VAL A 132 0.17 3.36 2.79
N CYS A 133 -0.77 2.43 2.91
CA CYS A 133 -0.52 1.00 2.88
C CYS A 133 -0.36 0.50 1.43
N TYR A 134 0.82 0.61 0.87
CA TYR A 134 1.15 -0.01 -0.42
C TYR A 134 1.41 -1.52 -0.23
N SER A 135 0.34 -2.25 0.04
CA SER A 135 0.39 -3.64 0.54
C SER A 135 1.17 -4.61 -0.35
N GLU A 136 1.20 -4.44 -1.67
CA GLU A 136 1.98 -5.32 -2.56
C GLU A 136 3.49 -5.29 -2.29
N ARG A 137 4.02 -4.24 -1.64
CA ARG A 137 5.37 -4.24 -1.11
C ARG A 137 5.38 -4.49 0.40
N LEU A 138 4.61 -3.74 1.17
CA LEU A 138 4.67 -3.74 2.63
C LEU A 138 4.24 -5.06 3.27
N GLN A 139 3.48 -5.89 2.54
CA GLN A 139 3.03 -7.22 2.94
C GLN A 139 3.64 -8.33 2.06
N SER A 140 4.81 -8.09 1.45
CA SER A 140 5.53 -9.07 0.63
C SER A 140 6.97 -9.19 1.08
N GLU A 141 7.31 -10.38 1.60
CA GLU A 141 8.66 -10.68 2.04
C GLU A 141 9.66 -10.71 0.87
N ALA A 142 9.22 -11.12 -0.33
CA ALA A 142 10.06 -11.04 -1.53
C ALA A 142 10.42 -9.60 -1.86
N SER A 143 9.50 -8.66 -1.70
CA SER A 143 9.75 -7.24 -1.96
C SER A 143 10.74 -6.64 -0.95
N GLU A 144 10.60 -6.98 0.33
CA GLU A 144 11.52 -6.52 1.37
C GLU A 144 12.94 -7.12 1.20
N LEU A 145 13.04 -8.43 0.94
CA LEU A 145 14.33 -9.08 0.66
C LEU A 145 14.99 -8.53 -0.61
N ALA A 146 14.21 -8.28 -1.67
CA ALA A 146 14.75 -7.66 -2.88
C ALA A 146 15.33 -6.27 -2.59
N GLY A 147 14.68 -5.47 -1.75
CA GLY A 147 15.21 -4.18 -1.29
C GLY A 147 16.56 -4.31 -0.56
N ILE A 148 16.72 -5.34 0.28
CA ILE A 148 17.99 -5.66 0.94
C ILE A 148 19.06 -6.01 -0.10
N TYR A 149 18.75 -6.91 -1.05
CA TYR A 149 19.69 -7.33 -2.09
C TYR A 149 20.10 -6.20 -3.04
N LEU A 150 19.21 -5.24 -3.29
CA LEU A 150 19.54 -4.04 -4.05
C LEU A 150 20.52 -3.15 -3.28
N LYS A 151 20.33 -2.97 -1.98
CA LYS A 151 21.27 -2.24 -1.11
C LYS A 151 22.64 -2.91 -1.03
N GLU A 152 22.69 -4.25 -1.10
CA GLU A 152 23.92 -5.05 -1.20
C GLU A 152 24.58 -4.97 -2.58
N GLY A 153 23.92 -4.35 -3.58
CA GLY A 153 24.46 -4.19 -4.94
C GLY A 153 24.43 -5.47 -5.77
N ARG A 154 23.60 -6.46 -5.43
CA ARG A 154 23.61 -7.82 -6.06
C ARG A 154 23.43 -7.81 -7.58
N ILE A 155 22.72 -6.82 -8.15
CA ILE A 155 22.50 -6.67 -9.59
C ILE A 155 23.12 -5.37 -10.16
N GLY A 156 23.98 -4.70 -9.38
CA GLY A 156 24.57 -3.41 -9.76
C GLY A 156 23.57 -2.26 -9.70
N LYS A 157 23.79 -1.21 -10.51
CA LYS A 157 22.89 -0.06 -10.62
C LYS A 157 21.60 -0.48 -11.33
N VAL A 158 20.42 -0.16 -10.76
CA VAL A 158 19.13 -0.42 -11.40
C VAL A 158 18.96 0.48 -12.63
N LEU A 159 18.58 -0.10 -13.75
CA LEU A 159 18.35 0.55 -15.04
C LEU A 159 16.88 0.60 -15.42
N GLN A 160 16.13 -0.45 -15.04
CA GLN A 160 14.71 -0.55 -15.40
C GLN A 160 13.92 -1.33 -14.34
N TYR A 161 12.69 -0.88 -14.11
CA TYR A 161 11.66 -1.60 -13.37
C TYR A 161 10.48 -1.90 -14.28
N ILE A 162 9.98 -3.15 -14.27
CA ILE A 162 8.77 -3.57 -14.97
C ILE A 162 7.83 -4.19 -13.93
N GLY A 163 6.65 -3.58 -13.71
CA GLY A 163 5.67 -4.04 -12.75
C GLY A 163 4.38 -4.53 -13.40
N MET A 164 3.86 -5.67 -12.96
CA MET A 164 2.60 -6.25 -13.41
C MET A 164 1.69 -6.54 -12.23
N GLY A 165 0.51 -5.90 -12.20
CA GLY A 165 -0.49 -6.05 -11.15
C GLY A 165 -1.83 -6.56 -11.71
N PRO A 166 -1.91 -7.81 -12.20
CA PRO A 166 -3.19 -8.40 -12.59
C PRO A 166 -4.02 -8.75 -11.35
N HIS A 167 -5.31 -8.41 -11.38
CA HIS A 167 -6.25 -8.66 -10.29
C HIS A 167 -7.49 -9.40 -10.79
N ARG A 168 -8.16 -10.15 -9.89
CA ARG A 168 -9.47 -10.70 -10.15
C ARG A 168 -10.54 -9.69 -9.76
N LEU A 169 -11.44 -9.37 -10.70
CA LEU A 169 -12.49 -8.40 -10.44
C LEU A 169 -13.51 -8.91 -9.42
N SER A 170 -14.00 -10.14 -9.59
CA SER A 170 -15.09 -10.69 -8.76
C SER A 170 -16.29 -9.73 -8.67
N ALA A 171 -16.74 -9.19 -9.80
CA ALA A 171 -17.72 -8.10 -9.89
C ALA A 171 -18.96 -8.26 -9.00
N PRO A 172 -19.60 -9.44 -8.87
CA PRO A 172 -20.77 -9.62 -8.01
C PRO A 172 -20.51 -9.36 -6.51
N ALA A 173 -19.25 -9.40 -6.08
CA ALA A 173 -18.85 -9.14 -4.69
C ALA A 173 -18.43 -7.70 -4.44
N ARG A 174 -18.34 -6.87 -5.48
CA ARG A 174 -17.92 -5.47 -5.36
C ARG A 174 -19.10 -4.55 -5.04
N PRO A 175 -18.90 -3.55 -4.17
CA PRO A 175 -19.91 -2.53 -3.92
C PRO A 175 -20.06 -1.60 -5.13
N GLU A 176 -21.20 -0.93 -5.24
CA GLU A 176 -21.54 -0.07 -6.38
C GLU A 176 -20.50 1.04 -6.62
N TRP A 177 -19.98 1.65 -5.54
CA TRP A 177 -18.99 2.74 -5.63
C TRP A 177 -17.71 2.32 -6.38
N PHE A 178 -17.38 1.04 -6.38
CA PHE A 178 -16.19 0.50 -7.04
C PHE A 178 -16.22 0.67 -8.57
N PHE A 179 -17.41 0.82 -9.16
CA PHE A 179 -17.61 1.01 -10.59
C PHE A 179 -17.87 2.47 -10.97
N LYS A 180 -17.78 3.41 -10.01
CA LYS A 180 -17.99 4.84 -10.21
C LYS A 180 -16.65 5.58 -10.24
N LYS A 181 -16.29 6.16 -11.41
CA LYS A 181 -14.98 6.79 -11.63
C LYS A 181 -14.65 7.84 -10.56
N GLU A 182 -15.59 8.67 -10.19
CA GLU A 182 -15.42 9.69 -9.16
C GLU A 182 -15.15 9.11 -7.76
N GLN A 183 -15.59 7.88 -7.49
CA GLN A 183 -15.48 7.25 -6.18
C GLN A 183 -14.23 6.36 -6.04
N TYR A 184 -13.86 5.59 -7.09
CA TYR A 184 -12.66 4.73 -7.03
C TYR A 184 -11.40 5.38 -7.64
N GLY A 185 -11.55 6.43 -8.46
CA GLY A 185 -10.45 7.22 -8.97
C GLY A 185 -9.81 6.75 -10.27
N GLY A 186 -10.14 5.53 -10.75
CA GLY A 186 -9.53 4.90 -11.93
C GLY A 186 -8.54 3.80 -11.60
N ILE A 187 -8.27 2.92 -12.58
CA ILE A 187 -7.45 1.72 -12.35
C ILE A 187 -5.99 2.06 -12.05
N ILE A 188 -5.44 3.14 -12.63
CA ILE A 188 -4.08 3.58 -12.34
C ILE A 188 -4.02 4.09 -10.89
N SER A 189 -5.00 4.91 -10.47
CA SER A 189 -5.09 5.41 -9.09
C SER A 189 -5.32 4.28 -8.08
N ASP A 190 -6.10 3.27 -8.42
CA ASP A 190 -6.41 2.14 -7.55
C ASP A 190 -5.24 1.13 -7.48
N ILE A 191 -4.97 0.39 -8.57
CA ILE A 191 -4.01 -0.72 -8.54
C ILE A 191 -2.58 -0.23 -8.79
N CYS A 192 -2.36 0.61 -9.82
CA CYS A 192 -1.01 0.98 -10.24
C CYS A 192 -0.25 1.81 -9.19
N SER A 193 -0.95 2.34 -8.18
CA SER A 193 -0.34 2.98 -7.01
C SER A 193 0.72 2.11 -6.32
N HIS A 194 0.53 0.80 -6.29
CA HIS A 194 1.51 -0.16 -5.80
C HIS A 194 2.78 -0.16 -6.64
N GLN A 195 2.63 -0.17 -7.98
CA GLN A 195 3.77 -0.24 -8.90
C GLN A 195 4.57 1.06 -8.91
N PHE A 196 3.92 2.23 -8.73
CA PHE A 196 4.61 3.51 -8.57
C PHE A 196 5.47 3.55 -7.30
N GLU A 197 4.94 3.09 -6.18
CA GLU A 197 5.69 3.00 -4.93
C GLU A 197 6.86 2.03 -5.06
N GLN A 198 6.65 0.84 -5.64
CA GLN A 198 7.70 -0.14 -5.88
C GLN A 198 8.76 0.39 -6.86
N PHE A 199 8.37 1.15 -7.89
CA PHE A 199 9.33 1.80 -8.78
C PHE A 199 10.27 2.71 -7.99
N LEU A 200 9.74 3.64 -7.20
CA LEU A 200 10.56 4.54 -6.40
C LEU A 200 11.45 3.78 -5.40
N TYR A 201 10.90 2.77 -4.75
CA TYR A 201 11.60 1.97 -3.75
C TYR A 201 12.76 1.17 -4.34
N PHE A 202 12.52 0.42 -5.43
CA PHE A 202 13.53 -0.45 -6.02
C PHE A 202 14.58 0.27 -6.85
N THR A 203 14.24 1.42 -7.42
CA THR A 203 15.17 2.19 -8.24
C THR A 203 15.94 3.23 -7.46
N GLY A 204 15.45 3.62 -6.26
CA GLY A 204 15.99 4.74 -5.50
C GLY A 204 15.67 6.11 -6.11
N GLU A 205 14.77 6.17 -7.10
CA GLU A 205 14.31 7.43 -7.67
C GLU A 205 13.43 8.18 -6.67
N THR A 206 13.56 9.50 -6.66
CA THR A 206 12.76 10.39 -5.79
C THR A 206 11.71 11.17 -6.57
N ASP A 207 11.75 11.10 -7.90
CA ASP A 207 10.77 11.70 -8.80
C ASP A 207 10.83 10.98 -10.17
N ALA A 208 9.79 11.18 -10.99
CA ALA A 208 9.74 10.64 -12.34
C ALA A 208 8.83 11.48 -13.25
N LYS A 209 9.06 11.36 -14.55
CA LYS A 209 8.18 11.91 -15.59
C LYS A 209 7.34 10.78 -16.19
N VAL A 210 6.03 10.96 -16.26
CA VAL A 210 5.15 10.10 -17.03
C VAL A 210 5.34 10.39 -18.51
N ASN A 211 5.79 9.39 -19.28
CA ASN A 211 5.98 9.50 -20.72
C ASN A 211 4.72 9.13 -21.49
N PHE A 212 3.99 8.14 -20.98
CA PHE A 212 2.78 7.60 -21.55
C PHE A 212 1.94 6.94 -20.48
N ALA A 213 0.63 7.11 -20.55
CA ALA A 213 -0.33 6.34 -19.76
C ALA A 213 -1.60 6.14 -20.58
N ARG A 214 -2.22 4.97 -20.46
CA ARG A 214 -3.48 4.63 -21.10
C ARG A 214 -4.34 3.79 -20.17
N VAL A 215 -5.64 4.00 -20.23
CA VAL A 215 -6.66 3.19 -19.59
C VAL A 215 -7.71 2.76 -20.61
N SER A 216 -8.38 1.64 -20.34
CA SER A 216 -9.44 1.11 -21.19
C SER A 216 -10.45 0.30 -20.37
N ASN A 217 -11.63 0.12 -20.92
CA ASN A 217 -12.59 -0.89 -20.52
C ASN A 217 -12.77 -1.86 -21.70
N PHE A 218 -12.11 -3.02 -21.64
CA PHE A 218 -12.12 -3.99 -22.74
C PHE A 218 -13.18 -5.08 -22.57
N ALA A 219 -13.47 -5.47 -21.34
CA ALA A 219 -14.23 -6.68 -21.04
C ALA A 219 -15.49 -6.44 -20.17
N HIS A 220 -15.72 -5.23 -19.67
CA HIS A 220 -16.81 -4.93 -18.72
C HIS A 220 -17.68 -3.76 -19.17
N PRO A 221 -18.29 -3.82 -20.38
CA PRO A 221 -19.08 -2.72 -20.93
C PRO A 221 -20.33 -2.38 -20.10
N GLU A 222 -20.79 -3.30 -19.25
CA GLU A 222 -21.89 -3.10 -18.30
C GLU A 222 -21.59 -2.07 -17.22
N TYR A 223 -20.28 -1.76 -17.00
CA TYR A 223 -19.81 -0.73 -16.10
C TYR A 223 -19.09 0.38 -16.88
N PRO A 224 -19.81 1.32 -17.51
CA PRO A 224 -19.24 2.26 -18.48
C PRO A 224 -18.20 3.24 -17.91
N GLU A 225 -18.22 3.50 -16.61
CA GLU A 225 -17.24 4.35 -15.91
C GLU A 225 -16.02 3.56 -15.40
N PHE A 226 -16.06 2.23 -15.49
CA PHE A 226 -15.02 1.36 -14.98
C PHE A 226 -13.87 1.21 -15.98
N GLU A 227 -12.66 1.13 -15.48
CA GLU A 227 -11.45 0.84 -16.25
C GLU A 227 -10.94 -0.53 -15.81
N ASP A 228 -10.85 -1.47 -16.74
CA ASP A 228 -10.39 -2.83 -16.45
C ASP A 228 -8.94 -3.07 -16.91
N PHE A 229 -8.32 -2.08 -17.55
CA PHE A 229 -6.95 -2.10 -18.02
C PHE A 229 -6.28 -0.75 -17.85
N GLY A 230 -5.01 -0.76 -17.42
CA GLY A 230 -4.14 0.40 -17.36
C GLY A 230 -2.68 0.05 -17.64
N GLU A 231 -1.98 0.91 -18.35
CA GLU A 231 -0.54 0.82 -18.58
C GLU A 231 0.13 2.19 -18.50
N VAL A 232 1.38 2.20 -18.02
CA VAL A 232 2.16 3.42 -17.81
C VAL A 232 3.61 3.18 -18.21
N SER A 233 4.22 4.15 -18.89
CA SER A 233 5.66 4.26 -19.09
C SER A 233 6.16 5.54 -18.46
N LEU A 234 7.30 5.48 -17.75
CA LEU A 234 7.88 6.62 -17.07
C LEU A 234 9.42 6.61 -17.13
N THR A 235 10.00 7.77 -16.86
CA THR A 235 11.45 7.95 -16.71
C THR A 235 11.73 8.61 -15.38
N GLY A 236 12.52 7.97 -14.53
CA GLY A 236 12.98 8.51 -13.25
C GLY A 236 13.85 9.74 -13.43
N ALA A 237 13.98 10.55 -12.40
CA ALA A 237 14.80 11.77 -12.42
C ALA A 237 16.26 11.50 -12.78
N ASN A 238 16.80 10.33 -12.43
CA ASN A 238 18.17 9.89 -12.77
C ASN A 238 18.23 9.03 -14.05
N GLY A 239 17.14 8.97 -14.82
CA GLY A 239 17.07 8.30 -16.11
C GLY A 239 16.65 6.82 -16.07
N THR A 240 16.29 6.28 -14.91
CA THR A 240 15.80 4.90 -14.79
C THR A 240 14.47 4.73 -15.53
N SER A 241 14.34 3.67 -16.33
CA SER A 241 13.11 3.36 -17.05
C SER A 241 12.11 2.64 -16.17
N GLY A 242 10.81 3.00 -16.26
CA GLY A 242 9.70 2.29 -15.63
C GLY A 242 8.63 1.90 -16.65
N TYR A 243 8.11 0.68 -16.55
CA TYR A 243 6.90 0.26 -17.25
C TYR A 243 6.01 -0.52 -16.29
N MET A 244 4.72 -0.20 -16.32
CA MET A 244 3.73 -0.79 -15.43
C MET A 244 2.49 -1.16 -16.22
N LYS A 245 1.90 -2.31 -15.86
CA LYS A 245 0.65 -2.79 -16.44
C LYS A 245 -0.22 -3.37 -15.34
N VAL A 246 -1.47 -2.93 -15.28
CA VAL A 246 -2.48 -3.39 -14.31
C VAL A 246 -3.77 -3.75 -15.03
N ASP A 247 -4.51 -4.72 -14.51
CA ASP A 247 -5.78 -5.15 -15.10
C ASP A 247 -6.66 -5.93 -14.12
N TRP A 248 -7.92 -6.10 -14.52
CA TRP A 248 -8.91 -6.92 -13.85
C TRP A 248 -9.22 -8.22 -14.63
N PHE A 249 -8.19 -8.83 -15.25
CA PHE A 249 -8.35 -10.00 -16.15
C PHE A 249 -7.89 -11.31 -15.53
N THR A 250 -7.57 -11.36 -14.23
CA THR A 250 -7.22 -12.62 -13.59
C THR A 250 -8.42 -13.58 -13.62
N PRO A 251 -8.27 -14.76 -14.28
CA PRO A 251 -9.36 -15.71 -14.42
C PRO A 251 -9.69 -16.44 -13.10
N ASP A 252 -10.92 -16.92 -12.98
CA ASP A 252 -11.38 -17.63 -11.77
C ASP A 252 -10.61 -18.92 -11.47
N GLY A 253 -10.06 -19.55 -12.51
CA GLY A 253 -9.24 -20.76 -12.38
C GLY A 253 -7.87 -20.56 -11.73
N LEU A 254 -7.40 -19.30 -11.57
CA LEU A 254 -6.15 -19.05 -10.84
C LEU A 254 -6.37 -19.26 -9.34
N ALA A 255 -5.41 -19.90 -8.66
CA ALA A 255 -5.50 -20.22 -7.24
C ALA A 255 -5.46 -18.98 -6.30
N SER A 256 -5.07 -17.81 -6.81
CA SER A 256 -5.03 -16.54 -6.08
C SER A 256 -5.86 -15.46 -6.79
N TRP A 257 -5.98 -14.30 -6.14
CA TRP A 257 -6.63 -13.11 -6.68
C TRP A 257 -5.84 -12.44 -7.81
N GLY A 258 -4.54 -12.74 -7.91
CA GLY A 258 -3.63 -12.22 -8.94
C GLY A 258 -2.29 -12.93 -8.94
N ASP A 259 -1.56 -12.84 -10.06
CA ASP A 259 -0.18 -13.29 -10.21
C ASP A 259 0.71 -12.05 -10.38
N VAL A 260 0.91 -11.35 -9.26
CA VAL A 260 1.69 -10.10 -9.25
C VAL A 260 3.17 -10.40 -9.44
N ARG A 261 3.77 -9.73 -10.41
CA ARG A 261 5.19 -9.89 -10.74
C ARG A 261 5.86 -8.56 -10.97
N CYS A 262 7.18 -8.50 -10.71
CA CYS A 262 8.01 -7.44 -11.23
C CYS A 262 9.39 -7.95 -11.63
N PHE A 263 10.00 -7.22 -12.57
CA PHE A 263 11.39 -7.42 -13.00
C PHE A 263 12.17 -6.15 -12.65
N ILE A 264 13.32 -6.33 -12.00
CA ILE A 264 14.24 -5.26 -11.64
C ILE A 264 15.54 -5.56 -12.36
N ILE A 265 15.88 -4.75 -13.36
CA ILE A 265 17.00 -4.96 -14.27
C ILE A 265 18.11 -4.00 -13.89
N GLY A 266 19.30 -4.52 -13.61
CA GLY A 266 20.49 -3.77 -13.25
C GLY A 266 21.63 -3.97 -14.24
N THR A 267 22.78 -3.30 -13.99
CA THR A 267 23.98 -3.38 -14.82
C THR A 267 24.64 -4.76 -14.79
N ASP A 268 24.50 -5.50 -13.69
CA ASP A 268 25.21 -6.75 -13.45
C ASP A 268 24.30 -7.99 -13.38
N GLY A 269 22.99 -7.80 -13.57
CA GLY A 269 22.00 -8.87 -13.53
C GLY A 269 20.59 -8.35 -13.44
N PHE A 270 19.65 -9.25 -13.11
CA PHE A 270 18.26 -8.90 -12.89
C PHE A 270 17.65 -9.75 -11.76
N MET A 271 16.56 -9.24 -11.17
CA MET A 271 15.68 -9.98 -10.28
C MET A 271 14.28 -10.07 -10.88
N GLU A 272 13.63 -11.25 -10.79
CA GLU A 272 12.20 -11.41 -10.94
C GLU A 272 11.61 -11.69 -9.56
N LEU A 273 10.55 -10.95 -9.20
CA LEU A 273 9.71 -11.24 -8.04
C LEU A 273 8.38 -11.79 -8.53
N ARG A 274 7.91 -12.88 -7.90
CA ARG A 274 6.59 -13.44 -8.12
C ARG A 274 5.90 -13.63 -6.79
N LYS A 275 4.70 -13.10 -6.66
CA LYS A 275 3.97 -13.00 -5.39
C LYS A 275 2.59 -13.64 -5.49
N ASN A 276 2.03 -14.02 -4.34
CA ASN A 276 0.65 -14.48 -4.15
C ASN A 276 0.32 -15.90 -4.66
N LEU A 277 1.25 -16.58 -5.25
CA LEU A 277 1.10 -17.97 -5.72
C LEU A 277 2.32 -18.80 -5.32
N ASP A 278 2.17 -20.11 -5.23
CA ASP A 278 3.32 -20.99 -5.20
C ASP A 278 4.06 -20.94 -6.55
N ILE A 279 5.29 -21.45 -6.58
CA ILE A 279 6.12 -21.41 -7.79
C ILE A 279 5.48 -22.10 -9.00
N THR A 280 4.60 -23.09 -8.78
CA THR A 280 3.87 -23.78 -9.84
C THR A 280 2.64 -23.03 -10.32
N GLY A 281 2.16 -22.04 -9.56
CA GLY A 281 0.91 -21.33 -9.79
C GLY A 281 -0.34 -22.11 -9.41
N ALA A 282 -0.20 -23.28 -8.76
CA ALA A 282 -1.32 -24.16 -8.44
C ALA A 282 -1.96 -23.86 -7.08
N LYS A 283 -1.25 -23.21 -6.16
CA LYS A 283 -1.72 -22.91 -4.80
C LYS A 283 -1.61 -21.41 -4.50
N PRO A 284 -2.51 -20.84 -3.67
CA PRO A 284 -2.39 -19.48 -3.21
C PRO A 284 -1.23 -19.35 -2.22
N GLY A 285 -0.73 -18.12 -2.08
CA GLY A 285 0.38 -17.78 -1.19
C GLY A 285 1.74 -18.11 -1.78
N GLY A 286 2.76 -17.48 -1.23
CA GLY A 286 4.14 -17.62 -1.65
C GLY A 286 4.73 -16.31 -2.16
N ASP A 287 5.98 -16.15 -1.84
CA ASP A 287 6.83 -15.03 -2.24
C ASP A 287 8.14 -15.61 -2.80
N HIS A 288 8.43 -15.29 -4.07
CA HIS A 288 9.56 -15.89 -4.80
C HIS A 288 10.44 -14.85 -5.42
N ILE A 289 11.75 -15.06 -5.33
CA ILE A 289 12.77 -14.23 -5.98
C ILE A 289 13.65 -15.13 -6.86
N PHE A 290 13.85 -14.72 -8.12
CA PHE A 290 14.83 -15.28 -9.01
C PHE A 290 15.89 -14.22 -9.28
N ILE A 291 17.18 -14.53 -9.03
CA ILE A 291 18.27 -13.59 -9.27
C ILE A 291 19.24 -14.22 -10.26
N THR A 292 19.49 -13.52 -11.34
CA THR A 292 20.51 -13.90 -12.33
C THR A 292 21.54 -12.79 -12.42
N THR A 293 22.81 -13.13 -12.27
CA THR A 293 23.92 -12.17 -12.36
C THR A 293 24.98 -12.67 -13.33
N ASN A 294 25.81 -11.72 -13.82
CA ASN A 294 26.88 -12.05 -14.74
C ASN A 294 27.78 -13.16 -14.20
N GLY A 295 27.95 -14.23 -14.98
CA GLY A 295 28.84 -15.35 -14.66
C GLY A 295 28.34 -16.32 -13.60
N LYS A 296 27.06 -16.19 -13.15
CA LYS A 296 26.46 -17.10 -12.17
C LYS A 296 25.13 -17.67 -12.66
N PRO A 297 24.82 -18.94 -12.37
CA PRO A 297 23.49 -19.49 -12.61
C PRO A 297 22.41 -18.71 -11.85
N THR A 298 21.18 -18.81 -12.36
CA THR A 298 20.02 -18.24 -11.64
C THR A 298 19.87 -18.87 -10.25
N GLU A 299 19.81 -18.02 -9.25
CA GLU A 299 19.47 -18.38 -7.87
C GLU A 299 17.98 -18.21 -7.66
N TYR A 300 17.33 -19.23 -7.09
CA TYR A 300 15.95 -19.17 -6.64
C TYR A 300 15.88 -19.09 -5.13
N ILE A 301 15.08 -18.17 -4.62
CA ILE A 301 14.84 -17.95 -3.20
C ILE A 301 13.33 -17.99 -2.94
N ASN A 302 12.91 -18.92 -2.11
CA ASN A 302 11.59 -18.85 -1.49
C ASN A 302 11.68 -17.89 -0.30
N ALA A 303 11.05 -16.74 -0.42
CA ALA A 303 11.07 -15.69 0.59
C ALA A 303 10.00 -15.85 1.68
N THR A 304 9.06 -16.77 1.50
CA THR A 304 7.95 -17.01 2.43
C THR A 304 8.45 -17.36 3.84
N ASP A 305 7.92 -16.69 4.86
CA ASP A 305 8.25 -16.86 6.29
C ASP A 305 9.75 -16.62 6.62
N LYS A 306 10.42 -15.72 5.89
CA LYS A 306 11.83 -15.37 6.10
C LYS A 306 12.05 -14.17 6.99
N ILE A 307 11.33 -13.08 6.75
CA ILE A 307 11.56 -11.80 7.43
C ILE A 307 10.29 -11.10 7.92
N GLY A 308 9.11 -11.65 7.62
CA GLY A 308 7.83 -11.04 7.94
C GLY A 308 7.62 -9.68 7.24
N HIS A 309 6.87 -8.80 7.91
CA HIS A 309 6.51 -7.48 7.38
C HIS A 309 7.13 -6.35 8.24
N PRO A 310 8.44 -6.08 8.15
CA PRO A 310 9.16 -5.19 9.07
C PRO A 310 8.70 -3.73 9.02
N PHE A 311 8.03 -3.33 7.94
CA PHE A 311 7.47 -1.98 7.81
C PHE A 311 6.57 -1.61 8.99
N PHE A 312 5.70 -2.51 9.44
CA PHE A 312 4.67 -2.18 10.44
C PHE A 312 5.25 -1.91 11.82
N GLU A 313 6.29 -2.66 12.24
CA GLU A 313 7.01 -2.40 13.48
C GLU A 313 7.74 -1.06 13.42
N ALA A 314 8.46 -0.81 12.33
CA ALA A 314 9.16 0.45 12.10
C ALA A 314 8.17 1.64 12.03
N PHE A 315 6.99 1.46 11.43
CA PHE A 315 5.98 2.51 11.34
C PHE A 315 5.36 2.85 12.69
N ILE A 316 5.09 1.85 13.55
CA ILE A 316 4.65 2.10 14.94
C ILE A 316 5.71 2.89 15.69
N ASP A 317 6.98 2.50 15.56
CA ASP A 317 8.10 3.24 16.15
C ASP A 317 8.19 4.68 15.64
N ASP A 318 8.03 4.87 14.33
CA ASP A 318 7.98 6.20 13.70
C ASP A 318 6.84 7.08 14.22
N CYS A 319 5.68 6.49 14.52
CA CYS A 319 4.55 7.22 15.14
C CYS A 319 4.85 7.62 16.57
N ILE A 320 5.51 6.76 17.35
CA ILE A 320 5.87 7.02 18.75
C ILE A 320 7.00 8.05 18.84
N ASN A 321 8.07 7.85 18.07
CA ASN A 321 9.33 8.61 18.18
C ASN A 321 9.42 9.78 17.19
N ARG A 322 8.41 9.95 16.33
CA ARG A 322 8.35 11.00 15.28
C ARG A 322 9.49 10.92 14.27
N THR A 323 9.91 9.70 13.93
CA THR A 323 10.93 9.39 12.93
C THR A 323 10.29 8.99 11.58
N GLU A 324 11.10 8.67 10.57
CA GLU A 324 10.66 8.22 9.23
C GLU A 324 11.50 7.04 8.72
N ASN A 325 11.73 6.04 9.59
CA ASN A 325 12.58 4.88 9.28
C ASN A 325 11.86 3.85 8.40
N ALA A 326 10.54 3.69 8.57
CA ALA A 326 9.73 2.75 7.79
C ALA A 326 9.58 3.21 6.34
N MET A 327 9.18 4.46 6.18
CA MET A 327 9.00 5.14 4.89
C MET A 327 8.94 6.65 5.15
N THR A 328 9.64 7.43 4.33
CA THR A 328 9.53 8.89 4.46
C THR A 328 8.19 9.39 3.95
N GLN A 329 7.67 10.44 4.57
CA GLN A 329 6.44 11.09 4.12
C GLN A 329 6.57 11.56 2.65
N ALA A 330 7.75 12.03 2.27
CA ALA A 330 8.06 12.47 0.92
C ALA A 330 7.93 11.33 -0.11
N HIS A 331 8.48 10.14 0.17
CA HIS A 331 8.37 8.97 -0.69
C HIS A 331 6.89 8.53 -0.84
N CYS A 332 6.18 8.44 0.27
CA CYS A 332 4.78 8.03 0.31
C CYS A 332 3.89 8.92 -0.57
N LEU A 333 4.02 10.26 -0.42
CA LEU A 333 3.22 11.21 -1.19
C LEU A 333 3.68 11.35 -2.64
N LYS A 334 4.98 11.16 -2.94
CA LYS A 334 5.48 11.16 -4.31
C LYS A 334 4.91 9.98 -5.11
N ALA A 335 4.82 8.79 -4.53
CA ALA A 335 4.17 7.66 -5.16
C ALA A 335 2.71 7.97 -5.53
N ALA A 336 1.97 8.57 -4.60
CA ALA A 336 0.59 9.00 -4.85
C ALA A 336 0.49 10.09 -5.93
N GLU A 337 1.39 11.08 -5.91
CA GLU A 337 1.43 12.17 -6.90
C GLU A 337 1.64 11.63 -8.31
N LEU A 338 2.65 10.78 -8.50
CA LEU A 338 2.96 10.18 -9.80
C LEU A 338 1.80 9.32 -10.32
N THR A 339 1.13 8.60 -9.42
CA THR A 339 -0.06 7.82 -9.73
C THR A 339 -1.19 8.69 -10.28
N LEU A 340 -1.49 9.81 -9.61
CA LEU A 340 -2.52 10.75 -10.02
C LEU A 340 -2.16 11.46 -11.34
N LEU A 341 -0.89 11.84 -11.53
CA LEU A 341 -0.43 12.43 -12.78
C LEU A 341 -0.57 11.47 -13.96
N ALA A 342 -0.31 10.17 -13.74
CA ALA A 342 -0.48 9.15 -14.78
C ALA A 342 -1.96 8.90 -15.10
N GLN A 343 -2.83 8.89 -14.09
CA GLN A 343 -4.27 8.76 -14.31
C GLN A 343 -4.82 9.98 -15.09
N ASP A 344 -4.43 11.19 -14.68
CA ASP A 344 -4.82 12.42 -15.38
C ASP A 344 -4.31 12.46 -16.83
N PHE A 345 -3.07 11.99 -17.06
CA PHE A 345 -2.53 11.84 -18.41
C PHE A 345 -3.38 10.90 -19.26
N ALA A 346 -3.73 9.73 -18.72
CA ALA A 346 -4.55 8.74 -19.42
C ALA A 346 -5.96 9.28 -19.70
N ASP A 347 -6.58 9.96 -18.73
CA ASP A 347 -7.93 10.53 -18.87
C ASP A 347 -8.03 11.65 -19.93
N LYS A 348 -6.96 12.45 -20.08
CA LYS A 348 -6.88 13.50 -21.10
C LYS A 348 -6.59 13.00 -22.52
N ASN A 349 -6.12 11.76 -22.64
CA ASN A 349 -5.71 11.18 -23.94
C ASN A 349 -6.55 9.94 -24.31
N LYS A 350 -7.75 9.81 -23.76
CA LYS A 350 -8.75 8.80 -24.12
C LYS A 350 -9.31 8.99 -25.53
#